data_46bb47626e03366a278779aec465264b
#
_entry.id   46bb47626e03366a278779aec465264b
#
_cell.length_a   1.000
_cell.length_b   1.000
_cell.length_c   1.000
_cell.angle_alpha   90.00
_cell.angle_beta   90.00
_cell.angle_gamma   90.00
#
_symmetry.space_group_name_H-M   'P 1'
#
loop_
_entity.id
_entity.type
_entity.pdbx_description
1 polymer ?
#
loop_
_entity_poly.entity_id
_entity_poly.type
_entity_poly.pdbx_seq_one_letter_code
_entity_poly.pdbx_strand_id
1 'polypeptide(L)'
;MPKIQSIQADQEVNKGDKLLGSDVSGATRNYVISDVTKFFKDTNAAGVAGQFTYQYKTTSPYNAGSMRVTFSSESTFQNATSLKISKFPSGSENSFENLLDIFVNTQILIVDVEDQDNFGVYDTTTVAQDSTETDFYNIAITSTKNNGSLVNEKFYAIISMGGGGADKNDTLSF
;
A
#
# COMPACT_ATOMS: atom_id res chain seq x y z
N MET A 1 42.48 30.37 -6.60
CA MET A 1 41.20 29.72 -6.19
C MET A 1 40.44 29.34 -7.43
N PRO A 2 40.09 28.06 -7.65
CA PRO A 2 39.27 27.69 -8.77
C PRO A 2 37.90 28.32 -8.60
N LYS A 3 37.45 29.08 -9.61
CA LYS A 3 36.08 29.58 -9.65
C LYS A 3 35.17 28.39 -9.82
N ILE A 4 34.21 28.22 -8.90
CA ILE A 4 33.06 27.33 -9.11
C ILE A 4 32.29 27.97 -10.27
N GLN A 5 32.48 27.41 -11.49
CA GLN A 5 31.60 27.77 -12.59
C GLN A 5 30.17 27.43 -12.20
N SER A 6 29.23 28.31 -12.48
CA SER A 6 27.83 28.12 -12.20
C SER A 6 27.39 26.75 -12.73
N ILE A 7 27.00 25.86 -11.80
CA ILE A 7 26.39 24.60 -12.15
C ILE A 7 25.05 24.96 -12.78
N GLN A 8 24.92 24.68 -14.07
CA GLN A 8 23.66 24.86 -14.78
C GLN A 8 22.66 23.89 -14.13
N ALA A 9 21.53 24.41 -13.66
CA ALA A 9 20.49 23.56 -13.10
C ALA A 9 20.01 22.58 -14.17
N ASP A 10 20.06 21.29 -13.86
CA ASP A 10 19.46 20.27 -14.70
C ASP A 10 17.94 20.46 -14.68
N GLN A 11 17.29 20.44 -15.83
CA GLN A 11 15.85 20.68 -15.95
C GLN A 11 15.02 19.42 -15.70
N GLU A 12 15.64 18.23 -15.78
CA GLU A 12 15.00 16.94 -15.50
C GLU A 12 15.92 16.06 -14.65
N VAL A 13 15.37 15.54 -13.55
CA VAL A 13 16.03 14.54 -12.71
C VAL A 13 15.76 13.15 -13.29
N ASN A 14 16.81 12.44 -13.69
CA ASN A 14 16.73 11.11 -14.26
C ASN A 14 17.11 10.02 -13.25
N LYS A 15 16.62 8.78 -13.47
CA LYS A 15 16.88 7.63 -12.56
C LYS A 15 18.37 7.32 -12.39
N GLY A 16 19.19 7.64 -13.37
CA GLY A 16 20.65 7.42 -13.38
C GLY A 16 21.47 8.55 -12.77
N ASP A 17 20.86 9.69 -12.45
CA ASP A 17 21.54 10.83 -11.86
C ASP A 17 22.05 10.50 -10.46
N LYS A 18 23.09 11.19 -10.02
CA LYS A 18 23.76 10.91 -8.75
C LYS A 18 23.67 12.10 -7.81
N LEU A 19 23.29 11.80 -6.58
CA LEU A 19 23.37 12.71 -5.46
C LEU A 19 24.70 12.52 -4.73
N LEU A 20 25.35 13.61 -4.36
CA LEU A 20 26.52 13.59 -3.50
C LEU A 20 26.06 13.69 -2.04
N GLY A 21 26.50 12.75 -1.20
CA GLY A 21 26.17 12.74 0.23
C GLY A 21 27.28 12.09 1.05
N SER A 22 27.05 11.94 2.35
CA SER A 22 27.96 11.23 3.25
C SER A 22 27.30 9.96 3.78
N ASP A 23 28.06 8.87 3.91
CA ASP A 23 27.61 7.67 4.60
C ASP A 23 27.73 7.84 6.14
N VAL A 24 27.32 6.82 6.90
CA VAL A 24 27.34 6.84 8.37
C VAL A 24 28.75 6.95 8.95
N SER A 25 29.79 6.64 8.16
CA SER A 25 31.20 6.81 8.54
C SER A 25 31.75 8.21 8.26
N GLY A 26 30.94 9.08 7.63
CA GLY A 26 31.34 10.41 7.17
C GLY A 26 32.07 10.43 5.83
N ALA A 27 32.23 9.28 5.15
CA ALA A 27 32.86 9.23 3.85
C ALA A 27 31.91 9.75 2.77
N THR A 28 32.44 10.58 1.85
CA THR A 28 31.67 11.10 0.71
C THR A 28 31.31 9.98 -0.26
N ARG A 29 30.06 9.88 -0.64
CA ARG A 29 29.50 8.86 -1.55
C ARG A 29 28.61 9.48 -2.61
N ASN A 30 28.54 8.80 -3.76
CA ASN A 30 27.55 9.07 -4.79
C ASN A 30 26.39 8.08 -4.64
N TYR A 31 25.17 8.59 -4.48
CA TYR A 31 23.95 7.80 -4.42
C TYR A 31 23.20 7.97 -5.74
N VAL A 32 22.85 6.88 -6.39
CA VAL A 32 22.03 6.91 -7.61
C VAL A 32 20.57 7.23 -7.22
N ILE A 33 19.91 8.09 -7.97
CA ILE A 33 18.52 8.51 -7.68
C ILE A 33 17.57 7.31 -7.59
N SER A 34 17.76 6.30 -8.45
CA SER A 34 16.97 5.06 -8.36
C SER A 34 17.10 4.34 -7.02
N ASP A 35 18.31 4.31 -6.43
CA ASP A 35 18.56 3.64 -5.16
C ASP A 35 17.99 4.44 -3.98
N VAL A 36 18.08 5.77 -4.05
CA VAL A 36 17.45 6.67 -3.08
C VAL A 36 15.92 6.53 -3.12
N THR A 37 15.35 6.48 -4.31
CA THR A 37 13.91 6.26 -4.52
C THR A 37 13.47 4.91 -3.97
N LYS A 38 14.27 3.85 -4.24
CA LYS A 38 14.01 2.52 -3.70
C LYS A 38 14.06 2.51 -2.16
N PHE A 39 15.07 3.15 -1.56
CA PHE A 39 15.17 3.27 -0.12
C PHE A 39 13.93 3.95 0.48
N PHE A 40 13.44 5.06 -0.10
CA PHE A 40 12.22 5.70 0.36
C PHE A 40 10.97 4.82 0.18
N LYS A 41 10.88 4.08 -0.93
CA LYS A 41 9.78 3.11 -1.14
C LYS A 41 9.84 1.99 -0.09
N ASP A 42 11.01 1.44 0.18
CA ASP A 42 11.22 0.32 1.10
C ASP A 42 11.05 0.73 2.58
N THR A 43 11.36 1.98 2.95
CA THR A 43 11.28 2.49 4.33
C THR A 43 9.97 3.23 4.62
N ASN A 44 9.23 3.65 3.61
CA ASN A 44 8.00 4.46 3.75
C ASN A 44 6.74 3.62 3.97
N ALA A 45 6.92 2.37 4.39
CA ALA A 45 5.82 1.44 4.61
C ALA A 45 4.96 1.76 5.84
N ALA A 46 5.45 2.57 6.75
CA ALA A 46 4.64 3.10 7.85
C ALA A 46 3.88 4.35 7.34
N GLY A 47 2.89 4.14 6.50
CA GLY A 47 1.97 5.19 6.13
C GLY A 47 1.30 5.84 7.35
N VAL A 48 0.72 6.99 7.13
CA VAL A 48 -0.17 7.68 8.08
C VAL A 48 -1.13 6.66 8.71
N ALA A 49 -1.46 6.79 9.97
CA ALA A 49 -2.36 5.88 10.68
C ALA A 49 -3.60 5.53 9.82
N GLY A 50 -3.75 4.24 9.53
CA GLY A 50 -4.84 3.72 8.68
C GLY A 50 -4.50 3.51 7.20
N GLN A 51 -3.27 3.79 6.76
CA GLN A 51 -2.79 3.48 5.41
C GLN A 51 -1.70 2.41 5.47
N PHE A 52 -1.91 1.31 4.74
CA PHE A 52 -0.96 0.20 4.64
C PHE A 52 -0.62 -0.06 3.19
N THR A 53 0.65 -0.31 2.89
CA THR A 53 1.09 -0.63 1.54
C THR A 53 1.44 -2.12 1.42
N TYR A 54 0.98 -2.76 0.36
CA TYR A 54 1.23 -4.16 0.07
C TYR A 54 1.58 -4.37 -1.39
N GLN A 55 2.42 -5.38 -1.66
CA GLN A 55 2.66 -5.85 -3.02
C GLN A 55 1.60 -6.89 -3.39
N TYR A 56 0.84 -6.66 -4.46
CA TYR A 56 -0.08 -7.66 -4.98
C TYR A 56 0.67 -8.80 -5.65
N LYS A 57 0.38 -10.03 -5.24
CA LYS A 57 0.99 -11.25 -5.78
C LYS A 57 -0.04 -12.29 -6.17
N THR A 58 0.14 -12.85 -7.37
CA THR A 58 -0.69 -13.94 -7.90
C THR A 58 -0.05 -15.32 -7.68
N THR A 59 1.26 -15.38 -7.41
CA THR A 59 2.05 -16.60 -7.26
C THR A 59 2.92 -16.59 -6.01
N SER A 60 3.14 -17.77 -5.43
CA SER A 60 4.08 -17.99 -4.31
C SER A 60 5.54 -17.69 -4.72
N PRO A 61 6.44 -17.30 -3.79
CA PRO A 61 6.19 -17.24 -2.35
C PRO A 61 5.45 -15.98 -1.92
N TYR A 62 4.57 -16.13 -0.90
CA TYR A 62 3.89 -15.01 -0.26
C TYR A 62 4.64 -14.66 1.02
N ASN A 63 5.20 -13.47 1.05
CA ASN A 63 6.05 -12.99 2.14
C ASN A 63 5.38 -11.84 2.89
N ALA A 64 6.01 -11.39 3.98
CA ALA A 64 5.68 -10.12 4.61
C ALA A 64 5.56 -9.01 3.55
N GLY A 65 4.58 -8.15 3.67
CA GLY A 65 4.31 -7.08 2.72
C GLY A 65 3.54 -7.50 1.47
N SER A 66 3.11 -8.77 1.35
CA SER A 66 2.30 -9.19 0.22
C SER A 66 0.80 -9.20 0.52
N MET A 67 0.01 -8.99 -0.53
CA MET A 67 -1.43 -9.21 -0.54
C MET A 67 -1.84 -10.10 -1.72
N ARG A 68 -2.97 -10.78 -1.55
CA ARG A 68 -3.66 -11.55 -2.58
C ARG A 68 -5.12 -11.13 -2.64
N VAL A 69 -5.73 -11.27 -3.79
CA VAL A 69 -7.15 -11.00 -3.99
C VAL A 69 -7.80 -12.19 -4.65
N THR A 70 -8.96 -12.58 -4.15
CA THR A 70 -9.83 -13.56 -4.80
C THR A 70 -10.85 -12.83 -5.63
N PHE A 71 -11.09 -13.29 -6.85
CA PHE A 71 -12.01 -12.70 -7.79
C PHE A 71 -13.13 -13.69 -8.13
N SER A 72 -14.31 -13.16 -8.40
CA SER A 72 -15.43 -13.95 -8.92
C SER A 72 -15.26 -14.32 -10.40
N SER A 73 -14.45 -13.53 -11.15
CA SER A 73 -14.14 -13.74 -12.56
C SER A 73 -12.78 -13.15 -12.91
N GLU A 74 -12.73 -12.10 -13.74
CA GLU A 74 -11.51 -11.42 -14.14
C GLU A 74 -10.88 -10.63 -12.97
N SER A 75 -9.56 -10.41 -13.02
CA SER A 75 -8.79 -9.73 -11.98
C SER A 75 -8.97 -8.20 -11.97
N THR A 76 -10.21 -7.75 -12.11
CA THR A 76 -10.61 -6.35 -11.98
C THR A 76 -10.99 -6.00 -10.54
N PHE A 77 -10.89 -4.74 -10.16
CA PHE A 77 -11.33 -4.29 -8.83
C PHE A 77 -12.83 -4.58 -8.60
N GLN A 78 -13.64 -4.57 -9.66
CA GLN A 78 -15.07 -4.88 -9.58
C GLN A 78 -15.35 -6.29 -9.09
N ASN A 79 -14.54 -7.25 -9.51
CA ASN A 79 -14.75 -8.67 -9.28
C ASN A 79 -14.07 -9.21 -8.01
N ALA A 80 -13.38 -8.36 -7.26
CA ALA A 80 -12.73 -8.74 -6.02
C ALA A 80 -13.77 -9.06 -4.93
N THR A 81 -13.62 -10.23 -4.31
CA THR A 81 -14.55 -10.75 -3.29
C THR A 81 -13.91 -10.99 -1.94
N SER A 82 -12.60 -11.20 -1.91
CA SER A 82 -11.83 -11.38 -0.69
C SER A 82 -10.43 -10.83 -0.88
N LEU A 83 -9.92 -10.20 0.16
CA LEU A 83 -8.56 -9.71 0.26
C LEU A 83 -7.84 -10.52 1.34
N LYS A 84 -6.67 -11.06 1.01
CA LYS A 84 -5.77 -11.70 1.99
C LYS A 84 -4.50 -10.84 2.09
N ILE A 85 -4.21 -10.33 3.28
CA ILE A 85 -3.05 -9.47 3.55
C ILE A 85 -2.14 -10.07 4.60
N SER A 86 -0.83 -9.80 4.48
CA SER A 86 0.12 -10.07 5.55
C SER A 86 -0.13 -9.13 6.74
N LYS A 87 0.04 -9.63 7.97
CA LYS A 87 0.06 -8.77 9.17
C LYS A 87 1.24 -7.81 9.23
N PHE A 88 2.21 -7.99 8.35
CA PHE A 88 3.34 -7.09 8.15
C PHE A 88 3.15 -6.34 6.84
N PRO A 89 2.84 -5.05 6.83
CA PRO A 89 2.85 -4.25 5.62
C PRO A 89 4.22 -4.21 4.96
N SER A 90 4.27 -3.84 3.69
CA SER A 90 5.52 -3.74 2.95
C SER A 90 6.49 -2.76 3.63
N GLY A 91 7.74 -3.21 3.85
CA GLY A 91 8.80 -2.45 4.51
C GLY A 91 8.65 -2.29 6.03
N SER A 92 7.67 -2.95 6.66
CA SER A 92 7.50 -2.96 8.11
C SER A 92 7.93 -4.30 8.71
N GLU A 93 8.75 -4.25 9.76
CA GLU A 93 9.06 -5.41 10.60
C GLU A 93 8.07 -5.58 11.77
N ASN A 94 7.21 -4.57 11.99
CA ASN A 94 6.21 -4.58 13.03
C ASN A 94 4.90 -5.20 12.54
N SER A 95 4.32 -6.09 13.35
CA SER A 95 2.98 -6.63 13.11
C SER A 95 1.91 -5.57 13.37
N PHE A 96 0.96 -5.45 12.45
CA PHE A 96 -0.24 -4.61 12.59
C PHE A 96 -1.49 -5.41 12.99
N GLU A 97 -1.29 -6.63 13.49
CA GLU A 97 -2.37 -7.54 13.87
C GLU A 97 -3.43 -6.87 14.75
N ASN A 98 -3.00 -6.11 15.76
CA ASN A 98 -3.90 -5.40 16.68
C ASN A 98 -4.67 -4.24 16.05
N LEU A 99 -4.29 -3.82 14.84
CA LEU A 99 -4.97 -2.75 14.10
C LEU A 99 -5.90 -3.28 13.00
N LEU A 100 -5.87 -4.58 12.73
CA LEU A 100 -6.69 -5.16 11.65
C LEU A 100 -8.19 -5.07 11.94
N ASP A 101 -8.58 -4.93 13.20
CA ASP A 101 -9.96 -4.70 13.60
C ASP A 101 -10.56 -3.41 13.03
N ILE A 102 -9.72 -2.44 12.63
CA ILE A 102 -10.20 -1.22 11.96
C ILE A 102 -10.84 -1.51 10.60
N PHE A 103 -10.57 -2.68 10.03
CA PHE A 103 -11.16 -3.12 8.77
C PHE A 103 -12.47 -3.90 8.95
N VAL A 104 -12.96 -4.08 10.16
CA VAL A 104 -14.23 -4.77 10.40
C VAL A 104 -15.39 -3.78 10.25
N ASN A 105 -16.39 -4.12 9.43
CA ASN A 105 -17.59 -3.31 9.18
C ASN A 105 -17.28 -1.85 8.81
N THR A 106 -16.27 -1.66 7.97
CA THR A 106 -15.84 -0.33 7.50
C THR A 106 -15.78 -0.29 5.98
N GLN A 107 -15.42 0.85 5.45
CA GLN A 107 -15.09 1.00 4.04
C GLN A 107 -13.58 1.12 3.87
N ILE A 108 -13.02 0.42 2.89
CA ILE A 108 -11.62 0.52 2.52
C ILE A 108 -11.45 0.97 1.08
N LEU A 109 -10.40 1.72 0.84
CA LEU A 109 -9.90 2.05 -0.49
C LEU A 109 -8.64 1.21 -0.74
N ILE A 110 -8.59 0.51 -1.87
CA ILE A 110 -7.38 -0.11 -2.42
C ILE A 110 -7.01 0.68 -3.67
N VAL A 111 -5.82 1.26 -3.71
CA VAL A 111 -5.39 2.13 -4.81
C VAL A 111 -3.95 1.82 -5.21
N ASP A 112 -3.68 1.80 -6.51
CA ASP A 112 -2.32 1.68 -7.05
C ASP A 112 -1.49 2.91 -6.60
N VAL A 113 -0.32 2.67 -6.01
CA VAL A 113 0.53 3.77 -5.51
C VAL A 113 1.14 4.62 -6.63
N GLU A 114 1.17 4.10 -7.85
CA GLU A 114 1.72 4.76 -9.04
C GLU A 114 0.65 5.37 -9.94
N ASP A 115 -0.62 4.89 -9.83
CA ASP A 115 -1.75 5.33 -10.65
C ASP A 115 -3.03 5.40 -9.80
N GLN A 116 -3.37 6.59 -9.34
CA GLN A 116 -4.53 6.81 -8.48
C GLN A 116 -5.88 6.64 -9.19
N ASP A 117 -5.91 6.61 -10.53
CA ASP A 117 -7.10 6.29 -11.29
C ASP A 117 -7.39 4.79 -11.31
N ASN A 118 -6.44 3.95 -10.87
CA ASN A 118 -6.55 2.49 -10.76
C ASN A 118 -6.86 2.12 -9.30
N PHE A 119 -8.14 1.94 -8.96
CA PHE A 119 -8.59 1.77 -7.58
C PHE A 119 -9.86 0.94 -7.42
N GLY A 120 -10.09 0.47 -6.18
CA GLY A 120 -11.35 -0.12 -5.73
C GLY A 120 -11.73 0.35 -4.32
N VAL A 121 -13.00 0.69 -4.13
CA VAL A 121 -13.61 0.97 -2.84
C VAL A 121 -14.51 -0.19 -2.47
N TYR A 122 -14.37 -0.67 -1.25
CA TYR A 122 -15.06 -1.87 -0.78
C TYR A 122 -15.65 -1.67 0.60
N ASP A 123 -16.86 -2.19 0.80
CA ASP A 123 -17.37 -2.44 2.13
C ASP A 123 -16.74 -3.75 2.64
N THR A 124 -16.30 -3.75 3.88
CA THR A 124 -15.73 -4.89 4.57
C THR A 124 -16.69 -5.41 5.62
N THR A 125 -16.70 -6.72 5.86
CA THR A 125 -17.58 -7.33 6.88
C THR A 125 -16.82 -8.08 7.95
N THR A 126 -15.85 -8.89 7.55
CA THR A 126 -15.10 -9.75 8.48
C THR A 126 -13.61 -9.65 8.23
N VAL A 127 -12.86 -9.77 9.31
CA VAL A 127 -11.41 -9.97 9.30
C VAL A 127 -11.11 -11.21 10.12
N ALA A 128 -10.42 -12.17 9.55
CA ALA A 128 -10.07 -13.42 10.22
C ALA A 128 -8.65 -13.86 9.86
N GLN A 129 -7.89 -14.32 10.85
CA GLN A 129 -6.59 -14.93 10.61
C GLN A 129 -6.75 -16.18 9.73
N ASP A 130 -5.84 -16.35 8.78
CA ASP A 130 -5.82 -17.54 7.95
C ASP A 130 -5.36 -18.75 8.77
N SER A 131 -6.07 -19.87 8.66
CA SER A 131 -5.80 -21.07 9.45
C SER A 131 -4.51 -21.81 9.06
N THR A 132 -4.01 -21.57 7.87
CA THR A 132 -2.81 -22.24 7.31
C THR A 132 -1.61 -21.30 7.29
N GLU A 133 -1.84 -20.06 6.88
CA GLU A 133 -0.84 -19.00 6.78
C GLU A 133 -1.07 -17.98 7.90
N THR A 134 -0.65 -18.31 9.13
CA THR A 134 -0.94 -17.53 10.35
C THR A 134 -0.42 -16.08 10.35
N ASP A 135 0.44 -15.73 9.42
CA ASP A 135 0.88 -14.35 9.20
C ASP A 135 -0.04 -13.57 8.25
N PHE A 136 -1.12 -14.21 7.77
CA PHE A 136 -2.08 -13.61 6.85
C PHE A 136 -3.48 -13.53 7.45
N TYR A 137 -4.21 -12.52 7.01
CA TYR A 137 -5.59 -12.27 7.38
C TYR A 137 -6.47 -12.18 6.14
N ASN A 138 -7.62 -12.84 6.20
CA ASN A 138 -8.65 -12.79 5.18
C ASN A 138 -9.67 -11.72 5.54
N ILE A 139 -9.96 -10.83 4.59
CA ILE A 139 -10.95 -9.76 4.71
C ILE A 139 -12.00 -10.01 3.63
N ALA A 140 -13.24 -10.20 4.03
CA ALA A 140 -14.35 -10.29 3.09
C ALA A 140 -14.72 -8.87 2.62
N ILE A 141 -14.77 -8.68 1.30
CA ILE A 141 -14.98 -7.38 0.67
C ILE A 141 -16.12 -7.44 -0.36
N THR A 142 -16.84 -6.33 -0.48
CA THR A 142 -17.86 -6.12 -1.50
C THR A 142 -17.59 -4.81 -2.22
N SER A 143 -17.45 -4.85 -3.54
CA SER A 143 -17.13 -3.67 -4.33
C SER A 143 -18.29 -2.67 -4.35
N THR A 144 -18.01 -1.40 -4.06
CA THR A 144 -18.96 -0.28 -4.11
C THR A 144 -18.64 0.70 -5.21
N LYS A 145 -17.35 0.96 -5.45
CA LYS A 145 -16.86 1.81 -6.54
C LYS A 145 -15.50 1.33 -7.00
N ASN A 146 -15.24 1.38 -8.29
CA ASN A 146 -13.97 0.87 -8.81
C ASN A 146 -13.63 1.44 -10.18
N ASN A 147 -12.36 1.36 -10.53
CA ASN A 147 -11.82 1.59 -11.86
C ASN A 147 -10.54 0.76 -12.04
N GLY A 148 -10.38 0.10 -13.19
CA GLY A 148 -9.18 -0.64 -13.55
C GLY A 148 -9.08 -2.04 -12.97
N SER A 149 -7.84 -2.53 -12.82
CA SER A 149 -7.52 -3.91 -12.44
C SER A 149 -6.24 -4.00 -11.62
N LEU A 150 -6.10 -5.09 -10.85
CA LEU A 150 -4.88 -5.38 -10.12
C LEU A 150 -3.83 -6.02 -11.04
N VAL A 151 -2.62 -5.50 -10.98
CA VAL A 151 -1.46 -5.97 -11.76
C VAL A 151 -0.47 -6.65 -10.83
N ASN A 152 -0.06 -7.89 -11.18
CA ASN A 152 0.91 -8.66 -10.39
C ASN A 152 2.20 -7.86 -10.12
N GLU A 153 2.72 -7.98 -8.91
CA GLU A 153 3.93 -7.33 -8.40
C GLU A 153 3.88 -5.81 -8.24
N LYS A 154 2.77 -5.15 -8.57
CA LYS A 154 2.58 -3.75 -8.22
C LYS A 154 2.23 -3.56 -6.74
N PHE A 155 2.50 -2.35 -6.26
CA PHE A 155 2.18 -1.94 -4.90
C PHE A 155 0.85 -1.19 -4.84
N TYR A 156 0.06 -1.52 -3.83
CA TYR A 156 -1.24 -0.91 -3.56
C TYR A 156 -1.30 -0.42 -2.13
N ALA A 157 -1.84 0.77 -1.94
CA ALA A 157 -2.17 1.28 -0.63
C ALA A 157 -3.58 0.81 -0.24
N ILE A 158 -3.73 0.33 0.99
CA ILE A 158 -5.01 0.01 1.61
C ILE A 158 -5.26 1.07 2.68
N ILE A 159 -6.36 1.78 2.55
CA ILE A 159 -6.72 2.90 3.42
C ILE A 159 -8.08 2.61 4.03
N SER A 160 -8.19 2.61 5.36
CA SER A 160 -9.49 2.61 6.04
C SER A 160 -10.11 4.00 5.89
N MET A 161 -11.32 4.05 5.34
CA MET A 161 -12.03 5.31 5.11
C MET A 161 -12.90 5.71 6.31
N GLY A 162 -12.80 4.95 7.41
CA GLY A 162 -13.67 5.10 8.56
C GLY A 162 -15.10 4.68 8.24
N GLY A 163 -15.71 3.85 9.06
CA GLY A 163 -17.13 3.60 8.94
C GLY A 163 -17.88 4.88 9.25
N GLY A 164 -18.31 5.59 8.24
CA GLY A 164 -19.47 6.44 8.34
C GLY A 164 -20.65 5.51 8.54
N GLY A 165 -20.72 4.88 9.70
CA GLY A 165 -21.94 4.29 10.18
C GLY A 165 -22.94 5.41 10.37
N ALA A 166 -23.58 5.82 9.28
CA ALA A 166 -24.88 6.41 9.40
C ALA A 166 -25.73 5.32 10.04
N ASP A 167 -25.89 5.39 11.35
CA ASP A 167 -27.00 4.75 12.02
C ASP A 167 -28.25 5.18 11.26
N LYS A 168 -28.73 4.29 10.37
CA LYS A 168 -29.99 4.50 9.64
C LYS A 168 -31.19 4.47 10.57
N ASN A 169 -30.97 4.67 11.88
CA ASN A 169 -31.98 4.57 12.91
C ASN A 169 -32.11 5.85 13.76
N ASP A 170 -31.57 6.96 13.29
CA ASP A 170 -31.89 8.26 13.88
C ASP A 170 -33.21 8.79 13.28
N THR A 171 -34.28 8.07 13.54
CA THR A 171 -35.62 8.63 13.43
C THR A 171 -35.77 9.60 14.60
N LEU A 172 -35.42 10.86 14.36
CA LEU A 172 -35.84 11.97 15.20
C LEU A 172 -37.38 11.98 15.23
N SER A 173 -37.93 11.38 16.29
CA SER A 173 -39.34 11.62 16.66
C SER A 173 -39.43 13.03 17.27
N PHE A 174 -40.04 13.94 16.54
CA PHE A 174 -40.54 15.22 17.08
C PHE A 174 -41.92 15.03 17.68
#